data_687ff8d47de1687c0063b7549f5b2301
#
_entry.id   687ff8d47de1687c0063b7549f5b2301
#
_cell.length_a   1.000
_cell.length_b   1.000
_cell.length_c   1.000
_cell.angle_alpha   90.00
_cell.angle_beta   90.00
_cell.angle_gamma   90.00
#
_symmetry.space_group_name_H-M   'P 1'
#
loop_
_entity.id
_entity.type
_entity.pdbx_description
1 polymer ?
#
loop_
_entity_poly.entity_id
_entity_poly.type
_entity_poly.pdbx_seq_one_letter_code
_entity_poly.pdbx_strand_id
1 'polypeptide(L)'
;MATALITCASQGIGACIAKRLAKDGYNVAINHFPSDSDKANAEKVAEECRSFGVEAELFAANVADYAQCEAMTKAVKERFGSIDAMVNN
;
A
#
# COMPACT_ATOMS: atom_id res chain seq x y z
N MET A 1 12.21 -8.40 -6.47
CA MET A 1 10.81 -8.24 -6.89
C MET A 1 10.43 -6.78 -6.90
N ALA A 2 9.61 -6.39 -7.86
CA ALA A 2 9.13 -5.01 -7.95
C ALA A 2 8.13 -4.70 -6.83
N THR A 3 8.13 -3.47 -6.37
CA THR A 3 7.25 -2.99 -5.31
C THR A 3 6.42 -1.81 -5.80
N ALA A 4 5.13 -1.85 -5.52
CA ALA A 4 4.21 -0.77 -5.82
C ALA A 4 3.68 -0.15 -4.53
N LEU A 5 3.64 1.18 -4.48
CA LEU A 5 3.00 1.92 -3.39
C LEU A 5 1.70 2.51 -3.94
N ILE A 6 0.59 2.18 -3.30
CA ILE A 6 -0.73 2.68 -3.72
C ILE A 6 -1.31 3.50 -2.58
N THR A 7 -1.60 4.77 -2.84
CA THR A 7 -2.21 5.64 -1.83
C THR A 7 -3.71 5.41 -1.75
N CYS A 8 -4.27 5.59 -0.56
CA CYS A 8 -5.71 5.42 -0.30
C CYS A 8 -6.22 4.06 -0.80
N ALA A 9 -5.52 2.99 -0.45
CA ALA A 9 -5.77 1.66 -0.99
C ALA A 9 -6.56 0.74 -0.05
N SER A 10 -7.20 1.30 0.98
CA SER A 10 -7.98 0.51 1.94
C SER A 10 -9.32 0.03 1.36
N GLN A 11 -9.80 0.68 0.32
CA GLN A 11 -11.09 0.35 -0.29
C GLN A 11 -11.19 0.94 -1.70
N GLY A 12 -12.27 0.63 -2.40
CA GLY A 12 -12.59 1.21 -3.70
C GLY A 12 -11.56 0.91 -4.77
N ILE A 13 -11.31 1.92 -5.60
CA ILE A 13 -10.40 1.79 -6.75
C ILE A 13 -8.99 1.44 -6.32
N GLY A 14 -8.49 2.11 -5.28
CA GLY A 14 -7.14 1.84 -4.77
C GLY A 14 -6.95 0.40 -4.33
N ALA A 15 -7.94 -0.16 -3.64
CA ALA A 15 -7.90 -1.56 -3.22
C ALA A 15 -7.90 -2.51 -4.44
N CYS A 16 -8.68 -2.21 -5.45
CA CYS A 16 -8.71 -3.00 -6.69
C CYS A 16 -7.36 -2.97 -7.40
N ILE A 17 -6.73 -1.80 -7.47
CA ILE A 17 -5.42 -1.65 -8.08
C ILE A 17 -4.37 -2.45 -7.32
N ALA A 18 -4.37 -2.36 -5.99
CA ALA A 18 -3.43 -3.10 -5.16
C ALA A 18 -3.53 -4.61 -5.38
N LYS A 19 -4.75 -5.12 -5.40
CA LYS A 19 -4.98 -6.55 -5.63
C LYS A 19 -4.55 -7.00 -7.02
N ARG A 20 -4.78 -6.17 -8.03
CA ARG A 20 -4.36 -6.49 -9.39
C ARG A 20 -2.83 -6.51 -9.53
N LEU A 21 -2.17 -5.52 -8.94
CA LEU A 21 -0.71 -5.49 -8.98
C LEU A 21 -0.10 -6.66 -8.21
N ALA A 22 -0.71 -7.03 -7.08
CA ALA A 22 -0.28 -8.22 -6.33
C ALA A 22 -0.43 -9.48 -7.16
N LYS A 23 -1.52 -9.61 -7.90
CA LYS A 23 -1.75 -10.75 -8.79
C LYS A 23 -0.70 -10.81 -9.90
N ASP A 24 -0.23 -9.66 -10.34
CA ASP A 24 0.80 -9.57 -11.39
C ASP A 24 2.23 -9.73 -10.83
N GLY A 25 2.38 -9.98 -9.53
CA GLY A 25 3.69 -10.30 -8.93
C GLY A 25 4.38 -9.15 -8.20
N TYR A 26 3.73 -8.00 -8.05
CA TYR A 26 4.30 -6.89 -7.28
C TYR A 26 4.12 -7.14 -5.79
N ASN A 27 5.15 -6.82 -5.02
CA ASN A 27 4.96 -6.57 -3.59
C ASN A 27 4.20 -5.26 -3.48
N VAL A 28 3.29 -5.14 -2.54
CA VAL A 28 2.45 -3.96 -2.43
C VAL A 28 2.55 -3.30 -1.07
N ALA A 29 2.77 -1.99 -1.09
CA ALA A 29 2.68 -1.14 0.08
C ALA A 29 1.31 -0.45 0.01
N ILE A 30 0.49 -0.70 1.01
CA ILE A 30 -0.90 -0.26 1.04
C ILE A 30 -1.01 0.91 2.00
N ASN A 31 -1.23 2.11 1.46
CA ASN A 31 -1.44 3.28 2.29
C ASN A 31 -2.91 3.36 2.72
N HIS A 32 -3.12 3.71 3.98
CA HIS A 32 -4.45 3.96 4.52
C HIS A 32 -4.41 5.20 5.41
N PHE A 33 -5.57 5.80 5.64
CA PHE A 33 -5.69 6.91 6.57
C PHE A 33 -5.43 6.42 8.00
N PRO A 34 -4.79 7.22 8.86
CA PRO A 34 -4.46 6.78 10.23
C PRO A 34 -5.69 6.79 11.15
N SER A 35 -6.58 5.84 10.91
CA SER A 35 -7.76 5.58 11.76
C SER A 35 -7.93 4.08 11.89
N ASP A 36 -8.57 3.65 12.98
CA ASP A 36 -8.75 2.22 13.23
C ASP A 36 -9.64 1.56 12.17
N SER A 37 -10.69 2.24 11.76
CA SER A 37 -11.59 1.70 10.73
C SER A 37 -10.92 1.54 9.39
N ASP A 38 -10.12 2.53 8.99
CA ASP A 38 -9.42 2.45 7.71
C ASP A 38 -8.30 1.41 7.74
N LYS A 39 -7.64 1.28 8.88
CA LYS A 39 -6.64 0.24 9.07
C LYS A 39 -7.24 -1.15 8.94
N ALA A 40 -8.43 -1.37 9.51
CA ALA A 40 -9.12 -2.65 9.42
C ALA A 40 -9.46 -3.00 7.97
N ASN A 41 -9.92 -2.01 7.20
CA ASN A 41 -10.20 -2.20 5.78
C ASN A 41 -8.92 -2.54 5.01
N ALA A 42 -7.84 -1.82 5.30
CA ALA A 42 -6.55 -2.06 4.65
C ALA A 42 -5.99 -3.45 4.95
N GLU A 43 -6.20 -3.96 6.18
CA GLU A 43 -5.77 -5.32 6.54
C GLU A 43 -6.43 -6.38 5.65
N LYS A 44 -7.70 -6.22 5.33
CA LYS A 44 -8.40 -7.15 4.44
C LYS A 44 -7.78 -7.13 3.04
N VAL A 45 -7.45 -5.95 2.56
CA VAL A 45 -6.80 -5.81 1.24
C VAL A 45 -5.42 -6.48 1.26
N ALA A 46 -4.65 -6.26 2.33
CA ALA A 46 -3.33 -6.87 2.47
C ALA A 46 -3.40 -8.39 2.47
N GLU A 47 -4.37 -8.95 3.17
CA GLU A 47 -4.56 -10.41 3.21
C GLU A 47 -4.86 -10.97 1.83
N GLU A 48 -5.73 -10.31 1.06
CA GLU A 48 -6.01 -10.72 -0.30
C GLU A 48 -4.77 -10.65 -1.19
N CYS A 49 -3.99 -9.58 -1.04
CA CYS A 49 -2.74 -9.44 -1.80
C CYS A 49 -1.76 -10.57 -1.46
N ARG A 50 -1.62 -10.89 -0.19
CA ARG A 50 -0.72 -11.97 0.25
C ARG A 50 -1.15 -13.33 -0.30
N SER A 51 -2.42 -13.51 -0.55
CA SER A 51 -2.92 -14.78 -1.12
C SER A 51 -2.38 -15.07 -2.51
N PHE A 52 -1.86 -14.06 -3.20
CA PHE A 52 -1.22 -14.22 -4.50
C PHE A 52 0.28 -14.56 -4.40
N GLY A 53 0.80 -14.71 -3.17
CA GLY A 53 2.19 -15.10 -2.98
C GLY A 53 3.19 -13.97 -2.90
N VAL A 54 2.72 -12.72 -2.84
CA VAL A 54 3.58 -11.54 -2.68
C VAL A 54 3.55 -11.05 -1.24
N GLU A 55 4.47 -10.13 -0.92
CA GLU A 55 4.45 -9.45 0.36
C GLU A 55 3.55 -8.22 0.26
N ALA A 56 2.82 -7.93 1.31
CA ALA A 56 1.97 -6.76 1.41
C ALA A 56 2.06 -6.21 2.82
N GLU A 57 2.18 -4.90 2.95
CA GLU A 57 2.28 -4.25 4.24
C GLU A 57 1.52 -2.94 4.25
N LEU A 58 1.00 -2.58 5.42
CA LEU A 58 0.22 -1.37 5.61
C LEU A 58 1.11 -0.20 6.00
N PHE A 59 0.77 0.97 5.49
CA PHE A 59 1.47 2.21 5.84
C PHE A 59 0.43 3.30 6.11
N ALA A 60 0.34 3.71 7.37
CA ALA A 60 -0.57 4.77 7.80
C ALA A 60 0.00 6.13 7.43
N ALA A 61 -0.75 6.95 6.73
CA ALA A 61 -0.39 8.33 6.46
C ALA A 61 -1.60 9.10 5.94
N ASN A 62 -1.75 10.33 6.38
CA ASN A 62 -2.69 11.26 5.78
C ASN A 62 -2.00 11.89 4.57
N VAL A 63 -2.45 11.54 3.37
CA VAL A 63 -1.80 11.99 2.13
C VAL A 63 -1.94 13.48 1.87
N ALA A 64 -2.80 14.17 2.61
CA ALA A 64 -2.88 15.62 2.56
C ALA A 64 -1.74 16.30 3.35
N ASP A 65 -1.01 15.55 4.15
CA ASP A 65 0.10 16.04 4.96
C ASP A 65 1.43 15.65 4.30
N TYR A 66 2.17 16.64 3.84
CA TYR A 66 3.43 16.40 3.12
C TYR A 66 4.45 15.63 3.96
N ALA A 67 4.59 15.99 5.23
CA ALA A 67 5.56 15.32 6.10
C ALA A 67 5.23 13.84 6.31
N GLN A 68 3.94 13.51 6.42
CA GLN A 68 3.52 12.12 6.54
C GLN A 68 3.77 11.34 5.25
N CYS A 69 3.54 11.95 4.09
CA CYS A 69 3.82 11.32 2.81
C CYS A 69 5.31 11.03 2.64
N GLU A 70 6.15 11.98 3.02
CA GLU A 70 7.60 11.82 2.95
C GLU A 70 8.07 10.68 3.86
N ALA A 71 7.59 10.66 5.10
CA ALA A 71 7.94 9.61 6.05
C ALA A 71 7.47 8.24 5.57
N MET A 72 6.28 8.17 5.00
CA MET A 72 5.74 6.92 4.46
C MET A 72 6.58 6.40 3.29
N THR A 73 6.91 7.28 2.36
CA THR A 73 7.72 6.91 1.19
C THR A 73 9.07 6.35 1.62
N LYS A 74 9.69 6.99 2.60
CA LYS A 74 10.96 6.53 3.15
C LYS A 74 10.82 5.16 3.81
N ALA A 75 9.76 4.96 4.59
CA ALA A 75 9.50 3.70 5.27
C ALA A 75 9.27 2.56 4.26
N VAL A 76 8.53 2.83 3.19
CA VAL A 76 8.28 1.84 2.14
C VAL A 76 9.61 1.44 1.47
N LYS A 77 10.44 2.42 1.16
CA LYS A 77 11.73 2.16 0.54
C LYS A 77 12.64 1.35 1.46
N GLU A 78 12.65 1.64 2.75
CA GLU A 78 13.43 0.88 3.73
C GLU A 78 12.93 -0.56 3.85
N ARG A 79 11.61 -0.75 3.85
CA ARG A 79 11.02 -2.08 4.02
C ARG A 79 11.22 -2.98 2.80
N PHE A 80 11.04 -2.43 1.59
CA PHE A 80 11.07 -3.22 0.35
C PHE A 80 12.33 -3.02 -0.50
N GLY A 81 13.15 -2.02 -0.18
CA GLY A 81 14.37 -1.73 -0.91
C GLY A 81 14.19 -0.81 -2.10
N SER A 82 13.02 -0.76 -2.69
CA SER A 82 12.74 0.12 -3.83
C SER A 82 11.25 0.42 -3.92
N ILE A 83 10.91 1.45 -4.68
CA ILE A 83 9.54 1.74 -5.10
C ILE A 83 9.60 1.81 -6.61
N ASP A 84 9.07 0.79 -7.28
CA ASP A 84 9.15 0.67 -8.74
C ASP A 84 7.94 1.27 -9.43
N ALA A 85 6.82 1.34 -8.74
CA ALA A 85 5.60 1.94 -9.24
C ALA A 85 4.90 2.69 -8.10
N MET A 86 4.40 3.86 -8.41
CA MET A 86 3.61 4.64 -7.45
C MET A 86 2.27 5.00 -8.06
N VAL A 87 1.19 4.65 -7.37
CA VAL A 87 -0.15 4.95 -7.82
C VAL A 87 -0.75 5.99 -6.86
N ASN A 88 -0.93 7.19 -7.36
CA ASN A 88 -1.58 8.26 -6.62
C ASN A 88 -3.08 8.18 -6.87
N ASN A 89 -3.78 7.62 -5.90
CA ASN A 89 -5.21 7.39 -6.02
C ASN A 89 -6.01 8.49 -5.31
#